data_12e9ee0a67a894b310ee8ef618fc1670
#
_entry.id   12e9ee0a67a894b310ee8ef618fc1670
#
_cell.length_a   1.000
_cell.length_b   1.000
_cell.length_c   1.000
_cell.angle_alpha   90.00
_cell.angle_beta   90.00
_cell.angle_gamma   90.00
#
_symmetry.space_group_name_H-M   'P 1'
#
loop_
_entity.id
_entity.type
_entity.pdbx_description
1 polymer ?
#
loop_
_entity_poly.entity_id
_entity_poly.type
_entity_poly.pdbx_seq_one_letter_code
_entity_poly.pdbx_strand_id
1 'polypeptide(L)'
;YNSQEAIDFADRSMELISYCAINASSDLAKERGTYKTYEGSLWSQGIFPKDSIKILKENRGEDYINVDETETLDWEELREKVKKQGMRNSNVMAIAPTATISNITGVTQSIEPTYQNLYVKSNLSGEFTIINPHLVEKLKKLELWDDVMINDLKYYEGSLAQIGRIPDEVKNLFVTAFEVEPRYIVESASRRQK
;
A
#
# COMPACT_ATOMS: atom_id res chain seq x y z
N TYR A 1 -7.49 7.96 2.93
CA TYR A 1 -7.04 6.80 3.71
C TYR A 1 -8.11 6.33 4.72
N ASN A 2 -8.91 7.21 5.28
CA ASN A 2 -9.99 6.93 6.24
C ASN A 2 -11.29 6.49 5.54
N SER A 3 -11.23 5.50 4.66
CA SER A 3 -12.45 4.99 4.01
C SER A 3 -12.33 3.52 3.63
N GLN A 4 -13.47 2.84 3.54
CA GLN A 4 -13.54 1.47 3.06
C GLN A 4 -13.07 1.36 1.61
N GLU A 5 -13.37 2.36 0.76
CA GLU A 5 -12.90 2.39 -0.63
C GLU A 5 -11.37 2.38 -0.74
N ALA A 6 -10.67 3.07 0.17
CA ALA A 6 -9.20 3.05 0.19
C ALA A 6 -8.65 1.67 0.57
N ILE A 7 -9.30 0.98 1.50
CA ILE A 7 -8.96 -0.40 1.88
C ILE A 7 -9.21 -1.35 0.71
N ASP A 8 -10.38 -1.27 0.08
CA ASP A 8 -10.75 -2.11 -1.05
C ASP A 8 -9.83 -1.87 -2.26
N PHE A 9 -9.42 -0.63 -2.49
CA PHE A 9 -8.42 -0.30 -3.51
C PHE A 9 -7.05 -0.91 -3.18
N ALA A 10 -6.61 -0.81 -1.92
CA ALA A 10 -5.35 -1.39 -1.47
C ALA A 10 -5.34 -2.92 -1.64
N ASP A 11 -6.43 -3.56 -1.26
CA ASP A 11 -6.64 -5.00 -1.40
C ASP A 11 -6.53 -5.45 -2.86
N ARG A 12 -7.41 -4.94 -3.73
CA ARG A 12 -7.48 -5.33 -5.15
C ARG A 12 -6.18 -5.02 -5.91
N SER A 13 -5.56 -3.86 -5.64
CA SER A 13 -4.31 -3.49 -6.30
C SER A 13 -3.17 -4.42 -5.89
N MET A 14 -3.06 -4.77 -4.62
CA MET A 14 -2.03 -5.69 -4.14
C MET A 14 -2.29 -7.13 -4.57
N GLU A 15 -3.54 -7.58 -4.59
CA GLU A 15 -3.91 -8.88 -5.15
C GLU A 15 -3.44 -9.00 -6.61
N LEU A 16 -3.74 -8.00 -7.45
CA LEU A 16 -3.33 -7.98 -8.85
C LEU A 16 -1.80 -8.02 -9.01
N ILE A 17 -1.08 -7.18 -8.24
CA ILE A 17 0.38 -7.12 -8.29
C ILE A 17 0.99 -8.45 -7.85
N SER A 18 0.49 -9.04 -6.76
CA SER A 18 0.93 -10.33 -6.25
C SER A 18 0.71 -11.44 -7.26
N TYR A 19 -0.48 -11.53 -7.81
CA TYR A 19 -0.84 -12.49 -8.84
C TYR A 19 0.10 -12.39 -10.06
N CYS A 20 0.27 -11.20 -10.60
CA CYS A 20 1.14 -10.98 -11.76
C CYS A 20 2.61 -11.28 -11.46
N ALA A 21 3.11 -10.94 -10.27
CA ALA A 21 4.49 -11.19 -9.89
C ALA A 21 4.78 -12.70 -9.72
N ILE A 22 3.87 -13.44 -9.10
CA ILE A 22 3.98 -14.90 -8.95
C ILE A 22 3.88 -15.56 -10.33
N ASN A 23 2.91 -15.15 -11.14
CA ASN A 23 2.75 -15.65 -12.51
C ASN A 23 4.01 -15.45 -13.36
N ALA A 24 4.59 -14.25 -13.34
CA ALA A 24 5.82 -13.94 -14.07
C ALA A 24 7.03 -14.74 -13.54
N SER A 25 7.16 -14.94 -12.23
CA SER A 25 8.21 -15.76 -11.64
C SER A 25 8.09 -17.23 -12.04
N SER A 26 6.87 -17.73 -12.19
CA SER A 26 6.63 -19.09 -12.71
C SER A 26 7.01 -19.21 -14.19
N ASP A 27 6.69 -18.22 -15.03
CA ASP A 27 7.12 -18.20 -16.43
C ASP A 27 8.64 -18.17 -16.56
N LEU A 28 9.31 -17.37 -15.73
CA LEU A 28 10.78 -17.35 -15.67
C LEU A 28 11.37 -18.69 -15.20
N ALA A 29 10.69 -19.41 -14.31
CA ALA A 29 11.13 -20.74 -13.89
C ALA A 29 11.05 -21.74 -15.04
N LYS A 30 10.05 -21.66 -15.90
CA LYS A 30 9.95 -22.48 -17.11
C LYS A 30 11.11 -22.25 -18.06
N GLU A 31 11.59 -21.02 -18.19
CA GLU A 31 12.71 -20.66 -19.09
C GLU A 31 14.09 -20.95 -18.48
N ARG A 32 14.27 -20.69 -17.18
CA ARG A 32 15.58 -20.60 -16.51
C ARG A 32 15.77 -21.58 -15.37
N GLY A 33 14.79 -22.44 -15.13
CA GLY A 33 14.74 -23.34 -13.97
C GLY A 33 14.32 -22.63 -12.68
N THR A 34 13.99 -23.41 -11.68
CA THR A 34 13.61 -22.95 -10.34
C THR A 34 14.82 -22.39 -9.57
N TYR A 35 14.57 -21.68 -8.46
CA TYR A 35 15.65 -21.35 -7.54
C TYR A 35 16.15 -22.60 -6.79
N LYS A 36 17.40 -22.58 -6.32
CA LYS A 36 18.12 -23.79 -5.83
C LYS A 36 17.42 -24.52 -4.68
N THR A 37 16.72 -23.81 -3.81
CA THR A 37 16.03 -24.37 -2.62
C THR A 37 14.52 -24.44 -2.83
N TYR A 38 14.07 -24.59 -4.07
CA TYR A 38 12.64 -24.67 -4.39
C TYR A 38 11.98 -25.90 -3.79
N GLU A 39 12.64 -27.06 -3.92
CA GLU A 39 12.14 -28.32 -3.37
C GLU A 39 12.04 -28.26 -1.85
N GLY A 40 10.89 -28.63 -1.32
CA GLY A 40 10.56 -28.53 0.11
C GLY A 40 10.10 -27.14 0.57
N SER A 41 10.12 -26.13 -0.31
CA SER A 41 9.56 -24.81 0.01
C SER A 41 8.03 -24.83 0.04
N LEU A 42 7.43 -23.78 0.60
CA LEU A 42 5.97 -23.61 0.59
C LEU A 42 5.42 -23.56 -0.84
N TRP A 43 6.15 -22.95 -1.77
CA TRP A 43 5.78 -22.91 -3.19
C TRP A 43 5.71 -24.32 -3.80
N SER A 44 6.67 -25.20 -3.51
CA SER A 44 6.68 -26.57 -4.02
C SER A 44 5.55 -27.42 -3.43
N GLN A 45 5.05 -27.05 -2.25
CA GLN A 45 3.90 -27.66 -1.60
C GLN A 45 2.57 -27.06 -2.09
N GLY A 46 2.60 -26.03 -2.94
CA GLY A 46 1.42 -25.32 -3.39
C GLY A 46 0.80 -24.41 -2.33
N ILE A 47 1.58 -24.02 -1.33
CA ILE A 47 1.16 -23.12 -0.26
C ILE A 47 1.55 -21.68 -0.64
N PHE A 48 0.55 -20.85 -0.90
CA PHE A 48 0.69 -19.45 -1.27
C PHE A 48 0.60 -18.54 -0.04
N PRO A 49 0.99 -17.25 -0.14
CA PRO A 49 0.92 -16.33 1.01
C PRO A 49 -0.45 -16.32 1.70
N LYS A 50 -1.53 -16.32 0.94
CA LYS A 50 -2.91 -16.36 1.45
C LYS A 50 -3.21 -17.61 2.28
N ASP A 51 -2.66 -18.76 1.92
CA ASP A 51 -2.88 -20.01 2.65
C ASP A 51 -2.33 -19.95 4.09
N SER A 52 -1.46 -18.97 4.38
CA SER A 52 -0.97 -18.69 5.72
C SER A 52 -2.07 -18.33 6.72
N ILE A 53 -3.19 -17.77 6.25
CA ILE A 53 -4.36 -17.46 7.09
C ILE A 53 -4.95 -18.77 7.63
N LYS A 54 -5.09 -19.80 6.80
CA LYS A 54 -5.57 -21.13 7.22
C LYS A 54 -4.64 -21.74 8.25
N ILE A 55 -3.33 -21.73 7.99
CA ILE A 55 -2.32 -22.24 8.93
C ILE A 55 -2.38 -21.46 10.26
N LEU A 56 -2.62 -20.15 10.20
CA LEU A 56 -2.75 -19.31 11.39
C LEU A 56 -3.99 -19.68 12.21
N LYS A 57 -5.14 -19.91 11.56
CA LYS A 57 -6.38 -20.37 12.19
C LYS A 57 -6.21 -21.71 12.86
N GLU A 58 -5.57 -22.67 12.19
CA GLU A 58 -5.28 -24.00 12.75
C GLU A 58 -4.40 -23.93 14.00
N ASN A 59 -3.42 -23.02 14.03
CA ASN A 59 -2.48 -22.89 15.15
C ASN A 59 -3.00 -22.05 16.32
N ARG A 60 -3.87 -21.06 16.09
CA ARG A 60 -4.31 -20.09 17.10
C ARG A 60 -5.79 -20.20 17.47
N GLY A 61 -6.57 -20.96 16.70
CA GLY A 61 -8.03 -21.02 16.80
C GLY A 61 -8.73 -19.99 15.91
N GLU A 62 -9.84 -20.37 15.32
CA GLU A 62 -10.61 -19.55 14.38
C GLU A 62 -11.15 -18.27 15.02
N ASP A 63 -11.56 -18.33 16.29
CA ASP A 63 -12.16 -17.22 17.03
C ASP A 63 -11.22 -16.00 17.20
N TYR A 64 -9.90 -16.21 17.06
CA TYR A 64 -8.90 -15.17 17.22
C TYR A 64 -8.40 -14.57 15.89
N ILE A 65 -8.89 -15.08 14.76
CA ILE A 65 -8.45 -14.67 13.43
C ILE A 65 -9.65 -14.16 12.62
N ASN A 66 -9.81 -12.85 12.61
CA ASN A 66 -10.80 -12.18 11.78
C ASN A 66 -10.09 -11.41 10.66
N VAL A 67 -9.74 -12.10 9.60
CA VAL A 67 -9.06 -11.55 8.42
C VAL A 67 -9.96 -11.75 7.20
N ASP A 68 -10.02 -10.76 6.33
CA ASP A 68 -10.72 -10.88 5.06
C ASP A 68 -10.01 -11.87 4.13
N GLU A 69 -10.76 -12.80 3.55
CA GLU A 69 -10.26 -13.86 2.69
C GLU A 69 -10.82 -13.77 1.25
N THR A 70 -11.42 -12.61 0.90
CA THR A 70 -11.98 -12.43 -0.45
C THR A 70 -10.91 -12.49 -1.53
N GLU A 71 -11.26 -13.03 -2.68
CA GLU A 71 -10.44 -13.15 -3.88
C GLU A 71 -11.21 -12.63 -5.08
N THR A 72 -10.50 -12.00 -6.02
CA THR A 72 -11.08 -11.54 -7.28
C THR A 72 -10.44 -12.17 -8.51
N LEU A 73 -9.31 -12.86 -8.34
CA LEU A 73 -8.55 -13.52 -9.40
C LEU A 73 -8.56 -15.05 -9.23
N ASP A 74 -8.26 -15.78 -10.30
CA ASP A 74 -8.21 -17.24 -10.29
C ASP A 74 -6.87 -17.75 -9.72
N TRP A 75 -6.81 -17.79 -8.39
CA TRP A 75 -5.62 -18.28 -7.68
C TRP A 75 -5.39 -19.77 -7.84
N GLU A 76 -6.43 -20.57 -8.13
CA GLU A 76 -6.26 -21.99 -8.32
C GLU A 76 -5.58 -22.31 -9.66
N GLU A 77 -5.94 -21.62 -10.74
CA GLU A 77 -5.23 -21.73 -12.01
C GLU A 77 -3.74 -21.39 -11.85
N LEU A 78 -3.43 -20.31 -11.11
CA LEU A 78 -2.05 -19.93 -10.83
C LEU A 78 -1.32 -20.96 -9.96
N ARG A 79 -1.99 -21.59 -9.00
CA ARG A 79 -1.46 -22.64 -8.15
C ARG A 79 -1.04 -23.86 -8.97
N GLU A 80 -1.90 -24.31 -9.84
CA GLU A 80 -1.61 -25.43 -10.75
C GLU A 80 -0.45 -25.11 -11.71
N LYS A 81 -0.38 -23.87 -12.18
CA LYS A 81 0.75 -23.40 -12.99
C LYS A 81 2.07 -23.45 -12.20
N VAL A 82 2.08 -22.96 -10.97
CA VAL A 82 3.28 -22.97 -10.11
C VAL A 82 3.70 -24.39 -9.76
N LYS A 83 2.77 -25.29 -9.46
CA LYS A 83 3.08 -26.72 -9.23
C LYS A 83 3.75 -27.35 -10.46
N LYS A 84 3.33 -26.99 -11.66
CA LYS A 84 3.85 -27.57 -12.91
C LYS A 84 5.18 -26.97 -13.33
N GLN A 85 5.37 -25.66 -13.16
CA GLN A 85 6.53 -24.91 -13.70
C GLN A 85 7.56 -24.56 -12.63
N GLY A 86 7.13 -24.51 -11.36
CA GLY A 86 7.93 -23.99 -10.26
C GLY A 86 7.96 -22.48 -10.16
N MET A 87 8.87 -21.98 -9.33
CA MET A 87 9.15 -20.55 -9.13
C MET A 87 10.62 -20.25 -9.37
N ARG A 88 10.90 -19.15 -10.09
CA ARG A 88 12.28 -18.66 -10.30
C ARG A 88 12.81 -17.92 -9.06
N ASN A 89 11.95 -17.23 -8.34
CA ASN A 89 12.26 -16.39 -7.20
C ASN A 89 11.60 -16.96 -5.94
N SER A 90 12.33 -17.01 -4.83
CA SER A 90 11.77 -17.43 -3.53
C SER A 90 10.79 -16.42 -2.97
N ASN A 91 11.03 -15.13 -3.24
CA ASN A 91 10.14 -14.02 -2.90
C ASN A 91 9.99 -13.12 -4.12
N VAL A 92 8.80 -12.63 -4.35
CA VAL A 92 8.49 -11.77 -5.51
C VAL A 92 8.10 -10.35 -5.11
N MET A 93 7.74 -10.14 -3.84
CA MET A 93 7.34 -8.84 -3.31
C MET A 93 7.84 -8.65 -1.88
N ALA A 94 8.02 -7.38 -1.51
CA ALA A 94 8.24 -6.94 -0.14
C ALA A 94 7.68 -5.53 0.03
N ILE A 95 7.06 -5.26 1.18
CA ILE A 95 6.69 -3.90 1.59
C ILE A 95 7.92 -3.28 2.24
N ALA A 96 8.62 -2.43 1.48
CA ALA A 96 9.86 -1.78 1.94
C ALA A 96 9.58 -0.36 2.46
N PRO A 97 10.44 0.20 3.33
CA PRO A 97 10.31 1.59 3.82
C PRO A 97 10.34 2.66 2.73
N THR A 98 11.04 2.44 1.62
CA THR A 98 11.14 3.31 0.43
C THR A 98 11.55 4.77 0.70
N ALA A 99 12.31 5.02 1.77
CA ALA A 99 12.64 6.37 2.25
C ALA A 99 13.29 7.30 1.20
N THR A 100 14.14 6.76 0.33
CA THR A 100 14.79 7.52 -0.76
C THR A 100 14.00 7.47 -2.05
N ILE A 101 13.52 6.28 -2.43
CA ILE A 101 12.79 6.05 -3.68
C ILE A 101 11.50 6.87 -3.71
N SER A 102 10.76 6.93 -2.60
CA SER A 102 9.53 7.72 -2.50
C SER A 102 9.76 9.22 -2.77
N ASN A 103 10.90 9.77 -2.31
CA ASN A 103 11.24 11.16 -2.59
C ASN A 103 11.55 11.42 -4.07
N ILE A 104 12.17 10.45 -4.76
CA ILE A 104 12.48 10.55 -6.19
C ILE A 104 11.20 10.49 -7.03
N THR A 105 10.28 9.60 -6.65
CA THR A 105 9.02 9.38 -7.37
C THR A 105 7.89 10.31 -6.95
N GLY A 106 8.06 11.10 -5.88
CA GLY A 106 7.07 12.04 -5.39
C GLY A 106 5.83 11.38 -4.76
N VAL A 107 6.01 10.22 -4.13
CA VAL A 107 4.93 9.47 -3.44
C VAL A 107 5.23 9.34 -1.94
N THR A 108 4.24 8.88 -1.16
CA THR A 108 4.42 8.57 0.26
C THR A 108 5.33 7.36 0.46
N GLN A 109 5.92 7.26 1.63
CA GLN A 109 6.81 6.13 1.97
C GLN A 109 5.99 4.88 2.26
N SER A 110 6.49 3.73 1.79
CA SER A 110 5.89 2.42 2.07
C SER A 110 4.38 2.39 1.73
N ILE A 111 3.57 1.96 2.69
CA ILE A 111 2.10 1.95 2.66
C ILE A 111 1.51 3.01 3.61
N GLU A 112 2.34 3.95 4.06
CA GLU A 112 1.95 4.97 5.02
C GLU A 112 1.04 6.05 4.40
N PRO A 113 0.13 6.65 5.17
CA PRO A 113 -0.60 7.83 4.75
C PRO A 113 0.34 9.03 4.59
N THR A 114 -0.12 10.08 3.92
CA THR A 114 0.62 11.34 3.78
C THR A 114 0.95 11.91 5.17
N TYR A 115 2.24 12.12 5.45
CA TYR A 115 2.69 12.65 6.74
C TYR A 115 2.04 14.00 7.06
N GLN A 116 2.26 14.98 6.19
CA GLN A 116 1.63 16.30 6.21
C GLN A 116 1.47 16.82 4.78
N ASN A 117 0.46 17.65 4.53
CA ASN A 117 0.29 18.24 3.19
C ASN A 117 1.24 19.40 2.91
N LEU A 118 1.80 20.02 3.94
CA LEU A 118 2.84 21.05 3.87
C LEU A 118 3.79 20.87 5.05
N TYR A 119 5.09 20.73 4.79
CA TYR A 119 6.12 20.62 5.83
C TYR A 119 7.48 21.06 5.31
N VAL A 120 8.41 21.33 6.22
CA VAL A 120 9.81 21.63 5.90
C VAL A 120 10.63 20.38 6.12
N LYS A 121 11.38 19.97 5.10
CA LYS A 121 12.35 18.90 5.16
C LYS A 121 13.76 19.50 5.22
N SER A 122 14.48 19.22 6.31
CA SER A 122 15.87 19.64 6.48
C SER A 122 16.82 18.47 6.24
N ASN A 123 17.91 18.69 5.52
CA ASN A 123 19.00 17.76 5.31
C ASN A 123 20.33 18.51 5.19
N LEU A 124 21.44 17.79 4.93
CA LEU A 124 22.77 18.39 4.79
C LEU A 124 22.90 19.43 3.66
N SER A 125 21.98 19.39 2.68
CA SER A 125 21.97 20.33 1.54
C SER A 125 21.10 21.57 1.78
N GLY A 126 20.35 21.63 2.90
CA GLY A 126 19.49 22.76 3.24
C GLY A 126 18.09 22.37 3.69
N GLU A 127 17.23 23.38 3.71
CA GLU A 127 15.81 23.23 4.06
C GLU A 127 14.94 23.37 2.82
N PHE A 128 13.99 22.46 2.66
CA PHE A 128 13.10 22.39 1.51
C PHE A 128 11.64 22.36 1.97
N THR A 129 10.85 23.31 1.51
CA THR A 129 9.41 23.26 1.72
C THR A 129 8.79 22.25 0.77
N ILE A 130 8.16 21.24 1.32
CA ILE A 130 7.44 20.19 0.59
C ILE A 130 5.96 20.45 0.72
N ILE A 131 5.26 20.43 -0.40
CA ILE A 131 3.81 20.54 -0.44
C ILE A 131 3.24 19.40 -1.28
N ASN A 132 2.07 18.89 -0.87
CA ASN A 132 1.36 17.85 -1.62
C ASN A 132 0.89 18.40 -2.97
N PRO A 133 1.46 17.97 -4.10
CA PRO A 133 1.12 18.51 -5.42
C PRO A 133 -0.32 18.22 -5.83
N HIS A 134 -0.87 17.08 -5.41
CA HIS A 134 -2.26 16.70 -5.72
C HIS A 134 -3.25 17.59 -4.99
N LEU A 135 -2.95 18.00 -3.74
CA LEU A 135 -3.76 18.97 -3.02
C LEU A 135 -3.74 20.33 -3.73
N VAL A 136 -2.56 20.80 -4.12
CA VAL A 136 -2.42 22.08 -4.85
C VAL A 136 -3.24 22.06 -6.14
N GLU A 137 -3.15 20.97 -6.92
CA GLU A 137 -3.93 20.82 -8.14
C GLU A 137 -5.45 20.84 -7.87
N LYS A 138 -5.90 20.12 -6.84
CA LYS A 138 -7.32 20.09 -6.45
C LYS A 138 -7.80 21.47 -6.02
N LEU A 139 -7.03 22.20 -5.17
CA LEU A 139 -7.38 23.54 -4.72
C LEU A 139 -7.39 24.56 -5.87
N LYS A 140 -6.48 24.45 -6.83
CA LYS A 140 -6.49 25.28 -8.06
C LYS A 140 -7.74 25.04 -8.89
N LYS A 141 -8.17 23.80 -9.08
CA LYS A 141 -9.40 23.45 -9.80
C LYS A 141 -10.67 23.98 -9.10
N LEU A 142 -10.60 24.19 -7.80
CA LEU A 142 -11.70 24.76 -6.99
C LEU A 142 -11.58 26.28 -6.81
N GLU A 143 -10.60 26.92 -7.44
CA GLU A 143 -10.30 28.34 -7.30
C GLU A 143 -10.04 28.79 -5.83
N LEU A 144 -9.54 27.86 -5.01
CA LEU A 144 -9.23 28.07 -3.58
C LEU A 144 -7.73 28.27 -3.32
N TRP A 145 -6.88 28.18 -4.34
CA TRP A 145 -5.44 28.33 -4.20
C TRP A 145 -5.03 29.80 -4.28
N ASP A 146 -4.89 30.44 -3.14
CA ASP A 146 -4.51 31.84 -2.95
C ASP A 146 -3.56 32.02 -1.75
N ASP A 147 -3.10 33.25 -1.51
CA ASP A 147 -2.20 33.58 -0.40
C ASP A 147 -2.81 33.26 0.99
N VAL A 148 -4.13 33.39 1.12
CA VAL A 148 -4.85 33.06 2.36
C VAL A 148 -4.76 31.55 2.60
N MET A 149 -5.01 30.74 1.58
CA MET A 149 -4.90 29.28 1.66
C MET A 149 -3.48 28.84 2.03
N ILE A 150 -2.46 29.48 1.44
CA ILE A 150 -1.06 29.17 1.77
C ILE A 150 -0.76 29.49 3.25
N ASN A 151 -1.29 30.59 3.76
CA ASN A 151 -1.13 30.97 5.15
C ASN A 151 -1.90 30.03 6.09
N ASP A 152 -3.12 29.64 5.74
CA ASP A 152 -3.90 28.67 6.48
C ASP A 152 -3.18 27.31 6.56
N LEU A 153 -2.66 26.81 5.44
CA LEU A 153 -1.88 25.57 5.40
C LEU A 153 -0.61 25.65 6.27
N LYS A 154 0.06 26.78 6.33
CA LYS A 154 1.21 27.00 7.22
C LYS A 154 0.77 27.03 8.68
N TYR A 155 -0.30 27.72 9.00
CA TYR A 155 -0.82 27.87 10.36
C TYR A 155 -1.29 26.54 10.94
N TYR A 156 -1.97 25.72 10.15
CA TYR A 156 -2.46 24.40 10.56
C TYR A 156 -1.50 23.24 10.21
N GLU A 157 -0.22 23.53 9.94
CA GLU A 157 0.82 22.54 9.70
C GLU A 157 0.46 21.50 8.60
N GLY A 158 -0.24 21.95 7.55
CA GLY A 158 -0.69 21.14 6.45
C GLY A 158 -1.97 20.33 6.69
N SER A 159 -2.59 20.44 7.88
CA SER A 159 -3.92 19.89 8.11
C SER A 159 -4.99 20.74 7.43
N LEU A 160 -6.03 20.09 6.89
CA LEU A 160 -7.17 20.76 6.28
C LEU A 160 -8.38 20.86 7.21
N ALA A 161 -8.36 20.15 8.33
CA ALA A 161 -9.52 19.94 9.18
C ALA A 161 -10.21 21.24 9.62
N GLN A 162 -9.41 22.26 10.00
CA GLN A 162 -9.90 23.54 10.52
C GLN A 162 -10.09 24.63 9.45
N ILE A 163 -9.76 24.38 8.19
CA ILE A 163 -9.89 25.36 7.12
C ILE A 163 -11.32 25.36 6.59
N GLY A 164 -12.13 26.31 7.04
CA GLY A 164 -13.57 26.36 6.78
C GLY A 164 -13.97 26.52 5.31
N ARG A 165 -13.11 27.08 4.46
CA ARG A 165 -13.37 27.28 3.02
C ARG A 165 -13.15 26.01 2.18
N ILE A 166 -12.54 24.96 2.73
CA ILE A 166 -12.30 23.69 2.02
C ILE A 166 -13.51 22.77 2.20
N PRO A 167 -14.07 22.21 1.10
CA PRO A 167 -15.15 21.23 1.21
C PRO A 167 -14.73 19.96 1.95
N ASP A 168 -15.65 19.35 2.72
CA ASP A 168 -15.37 18.15 3.52
C ASP A 168 -14.89 16.96 2.69
N GLU A 169 -15.36 16.82 1.45
CA GLU A 169 -14.84 15.80 0.50
C GLU A 169 -13.33 15.93 0.30
N VAL A 170 -12.83 17.17 0.16
CA VAL A 170 -11.39 17.43 -0.02
C VAL A 170 -10.62 17.20 1.28
N LYS A 171 -11.18 17.61 2.42
CA LYS A 171 -10.58 17.34 3.74
C LYS A 171 -10.40 15.83 3.95
N ASN A 172 -11.44 15.05 3.68
CA ASN A 172 -11.41 13.58 3.83
C ASN A 172 -10.41 12.90 2.87
N LEU A 173 -10.21 13.46 1.67
CA LEU A 173 -9.27 12.92 0.70
C LEU A 173 -7.80 13.16 1.11
N PHE A 174 -7.50 14.32 1.71
CA PHE A 174 -6.14 14.75 2.03
C PHE A 174 -5.85 14.76 3.54
N VAL A 175 -6.44 13.82 4.27
CA VAL A 175 -6.11 13.61 5.70
C VAL A 175 -4.63 13.31 5.89
N THR A 176 -4.04 13.85 6.95
CA THR A 176 -2.64 13.59 7.31
C THR A 176 -2.52 12.33 8.17
N ALA A 177 -1.32 11.80 8.32
CA ALA A 177 -1.05 10.61 9.13
C ALA A 177 -1.54 10.75 10.59
N PHE A 178 -1.59 11.98 11.12
CA PHE A 178 -2.04 12.25 12.49
C PHE A 178 -3.57 12.28 12.62
N GLU A 179 -4.29 12.34 11.50
CA GLU A 179 -5.75 12.41 11.44
C GLU A 179 -6.38 11.09 11.01
N VAL A 180 -5.56 10.14 10.52
CA VAL A 180 -6.02 8.81 10.11
C VAL A 180 -6.36 7.96 11.33
N GLU A 181 -7.56 7.37 11.36
CA GLU A 181 -7.90 6.39 12.38
C GLU A 181 -6.98 5.16 12.28
N PRO A 182 -6.29 4.75 13.36
CA PRO A 182 -5.32 3.65 13.34
C PRO A 182 -5.86 2.33 12.76
N ARG A 183 -7.15 2.05 12.94
CA ARG A 183 -7.80 0.85 12.40
C ARG A 183 -7.65 0.74 10.88
N TYR A 184 -7.75 1.85 10.13
CA TYR A 184 -7.62 1.85 8.66
C TYR A 184 -6.19 1.53 8.24
N ILE A 185 -5.19 1.94 9.01
CA ILE A 185 -3.79 1.61 8.75
C ILE A 185 -3.56 0.11 8.95
N VAL A 186 -4.04 -0.44 10.07
CA VAL A 186 -3.93 -1.87 10.39
C VAL A 186 -4.67 -2.73 9.37
N GLU A 187 -5.91 -2.37 9.05
CA GLU A 187 -6.71 -3.11 8.08
C GLU A 187 -6.11 -3.04 6.67
N SER A 188 -5.65 -1.88 6.23
CA SER A 188 -4.96 -1.70 4.95
C SER A 188 -3.67 -2.55 4.87
N ALA A 189 -2.93 -2.67 5.97
CA ALA A 189 -1.76 -3.55 6.03
C ALA A 189 -2.17 -5.04 5.98
N SER A 190 -3.20 -5.42 6.72
CA SER A 190 -3.74 -6.80 6.73
C SER A 190 -4.19 -7.23 5.33
N ARG A 191 -4.94 -6.37 4.62
CA ARG A 191 -5.41 -6.65 3.26
C ARG A 191 -4.30 -6.87 2.25
N ARG A 192 -3.12 -6.25 2.47
CA ARG A 192 -1.95 -6.42 1.60
C ARG A 192 -1.14 -7.70 1.85
N GLN A 193 -1.46 -8.47 2.88
CA GLN A 193 -0.73 -9.69 3.25
C GLN A 193 -1.23 -10.95 2.56
N LYS A 194 -2.42 -10.93 1.99
CA LYS A 194 -3.02 -12.08 1.30
C LYS A 194 -2.64 -12.17 -0.17
#